data_ace374a1963d6510bf90058bd0770fb1
#
_entry.id   ace374a1963d6510bf90058bd0770fb1
#
_cell.length_a   1.000
_cell.length_b   1.000
_cell.length_c   1.000
_cell.angle_alpha   90.00
_cell.angle_beta   90.00
_cell.angle_gamma   90.00
#
_symmetry.space_group_name_H-M   'P 1'
#
loop_
_entity.id
_entity.type
_entity.pdbx_description
1 polymer ?
#
loop_
_entity_poly.entity_id
_entity_poly.type
_entity_poly.pdbx_seq_one_letter_code
_entity_poly.pdbx_strand_id
1 'polypeptide(L)'
;MQSEAGAAGAVHGSLAAGALTTTYTASQGLLLMIPNMYKIAGELLPSVIHVSARCVSTHALNIFGDHSDIYACRQTGYAMLCSSNPQEIMDLGAVAHLSTIKGRVPFIHFFDGFRTSHEIQKIETWDDADLKEMLDIDAVQRFRDEALNPEHPVLRGTAQNPDIFFQAREACNPYYDAMPAIVEEYMGKVNAKLGTDYKLFNYYGAADAEHIIVAMGSVNDTIEETIDYLNANGGKYGLVKVRLYRPFVADKLVEAIPDSVKRISVLDRTKEPGSLGEPLYLDVVAALKGTKFNDIPVFTGRYGLGSKDTTPEQIIAVYQNTEKPRFTIGIKDDVTNLSLDSVECPDTAPAGTTSCKFWGLGSDGTVGANKNSIKIIGDHTELYAQAYFSYDSKKSGGVTVSHLRFGKTPIKSTYLINKADFVACHNQSYIDKYDMVSDIKPGGTFLLNTIWDMDGLEKHLPGQVKRYLCLLYTSPSPRDRQKSR
;
A
#
# COMPACT_ATOMS: atom_id res chain seq x y z
N MET A 1 15.60 -24.02 5.84
CA MET A 1 14.21 -24.54 5.84
C MET A 1 13.72 -24.68 4.43
N GLN A 2 12.88 -25.67 4.16
CA GLN A 2 12.47 -25.97 2.79
C GLN A 2 11.16 -25.28 2.36
N SER A 3 10.40 -24.74 3.32
CA SER A 3 9.15 -24.02 3.02
C SER A 3 8.78 -23.06 4.14
N GLU A 4 7.86 -22.15 3.84
CA GLU A 4 7.32 -21.20 4.82
C GLU A 4 6.57 -21.90 5.97
N ALA A 5 5.99 -23.08 5.75
CA ALA A 5 5.40 -23.88 6.81
C ALA A 5 6.48 -24.29 7.86
N GLY A 6 7.67 -24.69 7.38
CA GLY A 6 8.82 -24.98 8.24
C GLY A 6 9.36 -23.74 8.93
N ALA A 7 9.38 -22.59 8.24
CA ALA A 7 9.77 -21.31 8.83
C ALA A 7 8.82 -20.92 9.97
N ALA A 8 7.50 -21.03 9.77
CA ALA A 8 6.51 -20.75 10.81
C ALA A 8 6.61 -21.72 12.00
N GLY A 9 6.93 -22.99 11.75
CA GLY A 9 7.23 -23.97 12.81
C GLY A 9 8.45 -23.57 13.64
N ALA A 10 9.51 -23.07 13.00
CA ALA A 10 10.69 -22.58 13.71
C ALA A 10 10.40 -21.29 14.50
N VAL A 11 9.59 -20.38 13.96
CA VAL A 11 9.12 -19.20 14.70
C VAL A 11 8.34 -19.64 15.94
N HIS A 12 7.40 -20.58 15.82
CA HIS A 12 6.65 -21.11 16.95
C HIS A 12 7.58 -21.72 18.01
N GLY A 13 8.52 -22.58 17.61
CA GLY A 13 9.48 -23.19 18.55
C GLY A 13 10.37 -22.16 19.24
N SER A 14 10.83 -21.13 18.52
CA SER A 14 11.63 -20.03 19.08
C SER A 14 10.83 -19.23 20.11
N LEU A 15 9.58 -18.89 19.81
CA LEU A 15 8.68 -18.19 20.73
C LEU A 15 8.39 -19.05 21.98
N ALA A 16 8.12 -20.33 21.81
CA ALA A 16 7.89 -21.26 22.92
C ALA A 16 9.12 -21.36 23.86
N ALA A 17 10.32 -21.19 23.31
CA ALA A 17 11.57 -21.15 24.07
C ALA A 17 11.88 -19.75 24.69
N GLY A 18 10.98 -18.78 24.59
CA GLY A 18 11.10 -17.44 25.19
C GLY A 18 11.92 -16.44 24.39
N ALA A 19 12.21 -16.72 23.11
CA ALA A 19 12.88 -15.76 22.23
C ALA A 19 11.85 -14.99 21.40
N LEU A 20 11.82 -13.66 21.52
CA LEU A 20 11.04 -12.80 20.66
C LEU A 20 11.52 -13.00 19.21
N THR A 21 10.57 -13.31 18.32
CA THR A 21 10.88 -13.74 16.96
C THR A 21 9.96 -13.05 15.96
N THR A 22 10.53 -12.58 14.86
CA THR A 22 9.80 -12.02 13.71
C THR A 22 10.16 -12.78 12.44
N THR A 23 9.30 -12.67 11.42
CA THR A 23 9.56 -13.23 10.10
C THR A 23 8.91 -12.40 9.00
N TYR A 24 9.30 -12.66 7.76
CA TYR A 24 8.86 -11.93 6.56
C TYR A 24 8.36 -12.93 5.52
N THR A 25 7.23 -12.62 4.87
CA THR A 25 6.68 -13.50 3.84
C THR A 25 5.72 -12.75 2.92
N ALA A 26 5.16 -13.45 1.93
CA ALA A 26 4.15 -12.94 1.00
C ALA A 26 3.42 -14.09 0.29
N SER A 27 2.22 -13.83 -0.23
CA SER A 27 1.50 -14.71 -1.18
C SER A 27 1.29 -16.14 -0.63
N GLN A 28 1.57 -17.15 -1.44
CA GLN A 28 1.46 -18.56 -1.06
C GLN A 28 2.29 -18.92 0.19
N GLY A 29 3.44 -18.24 0.39
CA GLY A 29 4.27 -18.42 1.57
C GLY A 29 3.52 -18.08 2.86
N LEU A 30 2.78 -16.97 2.87
CA LEU A 30 1.92 -16.62 4.01
C LEU A 30 0.82 -17.68 4.24
N LEU A 31 0.19 -18.16 3.17
CA LEU A 31 -0.85 -19.19 3.28
C LEU A 31 -0.31 -20.52 3.84
N LEU A 32 0.93 -20.88 3.52
CA LEU A 32 1.59 -22.07 4.10
C LEU A 32 1.88 -21.92 5.60
N MET A 33 1.91 -20.70 6.13
CA MET A 33 2.08 -20.45 7.57
C MET A 33 0.78 -20.56 8.37
N ILE A 34 -0.39 -20.54 7.74
CA ILE A 34 -1.70 -20.45 8.40
C ILE A 34 -1.88 -21.46 9.55
N PRO A 35 -1.58 -22.77 9.41
CA PRO A 35 -1.74 -23.72 10.53
C PRO A 35 -0.93 -23.31 11.78
N ASN A 36 0.30 -22.84 11.58
CA ASN A 36 1.14 -22.38 12.68
C ASN A 36 0.68 -21.01 13.21
N MET A 37 0.10 -20.16 12.37
CA MET A 37 -0.47 -18.87 12.80
C MET A 37 -1.62 -19.11 13.79
N TYR A 38 -2.55 -20.03 13.51
CA TYR A 38 -3.59 -20.41 14.47
C TYR A 38 -3.01 -20.89 15.79
N LYS A 39 -1.90 -21.65 15.73
CA LYS A 39 -1.22 -22.17 16.90
C LYS A 39 -0.57 -21.05 17.73
N ILE A 40 0.20 -20.16 17.09
CA ILE A 40 0.87 -19.03 17.73
C ILE A 40 -0.16 -18.08 18.37
N ALA A 41 -1.24 -17.75 17.65
CA ALA A 41 -2.30 -16.90 18.15
C ALA A 41 -3.06 -17.57 19.32
N GLY A 42 -3.37 -18.86 19.21
CA GLY A 42 -4.06 -19.61 20.25
C GLY A 42 -3.25 -19.77 21.54
N GLU A 43 -1.93 -19.73 21.46
CA GLU A 43 -1.03 -19.71 22.61
C GLU A 43 -0.67 -18.30 23.10
N LEU A 44 -1.20 -17.24 22.47
CA LEU A 44 -0.92 -15.84 22.81
C LEU A 44 0.60 -15.53 22.84
N LEU A 45 1.32 -16.00 21.82
CA LEU A 45 2.76 -15.80 21.69
C LEU A 45 3.05 -14.51 20.91
N PRO A 46 3.79 -13.54 21.50
CA PRO A 46 4.05 -12.26 20.87
C PRO A 46 5.01 -12.40 19.69
N SER A 47 4.55 -12.09 18.50
CA SER A 47 5.37 -12.10 17.27
C SER A 47 4.80 -11.15 16.22
N VAL A 48 5.63 -10.76 15.27
CA VAL A 48 5.20 -9.99 14.08
C VAL A 48 5.62 -10.75 12.84
N ILE A 49 4.67 -10.92 11.92
CA ILE A 49 4.94 -11.31 10.54
C ILE A 49 4.80 -10.03 9.68
N HIS A 50 5.90 -9.59 9.06
CA HIS A 50 5.84 -8.50 8.09
C HIS A 50 5.50 -9.06 6.72
N VAL A 51 4.45 -8.52 6.09
CA VAL A 51 3.93 -9.04 4.84
C VAL A 51 3.92 -7.96 3.76
N SER A 52 4.70 -8.19 2.73
CA SER A 52 4.61 -7.46 1.46
C SER A 52 3.49 -8.12 0.64
N ALA A 53 2.25 -7.64 0.82
CA ALA A 53 1.03 -8.31 0.35
C ALA A 53 1.04 -8.55 -1.17
N ARG A 54 0.77 -9.79 -1.59
CA ARG A 54 0.80 -10.22 -3.00
C ARG A 54 -0.37 -11.12 -3.36
N CYS A 55 -0.67 -11.14 -4.66
CA CYS A 55 -1.63 -12.06 -5.25
C CYS A 55 -1.35 -13.50 -4.84
N VAL A 56 -2.42 -14.21 -4.55
CA VAL A 56 -2.41 -15.67 -4.49
C VAL A 56 -2.65 -16.21 -5.90
N SER A 57 -1.93 -17.27 -6.30
CA SER A 57 -2.12 -17.93 -7.60
C SER A 57 -3.54 -18.48 -7.74
N THR A 58 -4.24 -18.15 -8.82
CA THR A 58 -5.60 -18.60 -9.14
C THR A 58 -5.64 -19.23 -10.53
N HIS A 59 -6.30 -18.59 -11.52
CA HIS A 59 -6.31 -19.05 -12.90
C HIS A 59 -4.93 -18.90 -13.59
N ALA A 60 -4.08 -18.03 -13.06
CA ALA A 60 -2.70 -17.83 -13.48
C ALA A 60 -1.84 -17.42 -12.30
N LEU A 61 -0.53 -17.60 -12.40
CA LEU A 61 0.44 -17.03 -11.50
C LEU A 61 0.55 -15.54 -11.78
N ASN A 62 0.41 -14.72 -10.72
CA ASN A 62 0.75 -13.31 -10.74
C ASN A 62 1.65 -13.01 -9.53
N ILE A 63 2.83 -12.44 -9.79
CA ILE A 63 3.82 -12.14 -8.73
C ILE A 63 3.59 -10.78 -8.07
N PHE A 64 2.72 -9.95 -8.64
CA PHE A 64 2.48 -8.57 -8.18
C PHE A 64 1.52 -8.50 -7.00
N GLY A 65 1.26 -7.27 -6.52
CA GLY A 65 0.56 -7.04 -5.27
C GLY A 65 -0.96 -7.01 -5.40
N ASP A 66 -1.61 -7.60 -4.41
CA ASP A 66 -2.97 -7.33 -3.93
C ASP A 66 -3.10 -7.86 -2.48
N HIS A 67 -4.29 -7.82 -1.89
CA HIS A 67 -4.52 -8.21 -0.51
C HIS A 67 -5.13 -9.62 -0.35
N SER A 68 -5.10 -10.46 -1.37
CA SER A 68 -5.72 -11.80 -1.30
C SER A 68 -5.06 -12.72 -0.26
N ASP A 69 -3.73 -12.62 -0.09
CA ASP A 69 -2.98 -13.35 0.93
C ASP A 69 -3.33 -12.87 2.35
N ILE A 70 -3.44 -11.55 2.54
CA ILE A 70 -3.80 -10.92 3.83
C ILE A 70 -5.22 -11.34 4.25
N TYR A 71 -6.18 -11.23 3.36
CA TYR A 71 -7.56 -11.58 3.68
C TYR A 71 -7.76 -13.08 3.95
N ALA A 72 -6.95 -13.95 3.33
CA ALA A 72 -6.96 -15.38 3.65
C ALA A 72 -6.54 -15.66 5.11
N CYS A 73 -5.79 -14.76 5.74
CA CYS A 73 -5.29 -14.91 7.11
C CYS A 73 -6.17 -14.22 8.17
N ARG A 74 -7.26 -13.52 7.80
CA ARG A 74 -8.07 -12.73 8.73
C ARG A 74 -8.73 -13.50 9.87
N GLN A 75 -8.80 -14.83 9.75
CA GLN A 75 -9.41 -15.72 10.76
C GLN A 75 -8.38 -16.35 11.72
N THR A 76 -7.08 -16.13 11.50
CA THR A 76 -6.03 -16.86 12.23
C THR A 76 -5.88 -16.43 13.69
N GLY A 77 -6.45 -15.27 14.07
CA GLY A 77 -6.29 -14.66 15.38
C GLY A 77 -5.10 -13.69 15.47
N TYR A 78 -4.39 -13.45 14.36
CA TYR A 78 -3.41 -12.35 14.30
C TYR A 78 -4.10 -11.00 14.25
N ALA A 79 -3.63 -10.04 15.03
CA ALA A 79 -3.95 -8.65 14.81
C ALA A 79 -3.36 -8.20 13.46
N MET A 80 -4.03 -7.30 12.76
CA MET A 80 -3.66 -6.93 11.39
C MET A 80 -3.54 -5.42 11.27
N LEU A 81 -2.31 -4.94 11.07
CA LEU A 81 -1.96 -3.51 10.98
C LEU A 81 -1.44 -3.19 9.59
N CYS A 82 -2.07 -2.23 8.92
CA CYS A 82 -1.78 -1.82 7.54
C CYS A 82 -1.00 -0.51 7.49
N SER A 83 0.03 -0.45 6.63
CA SER A 83 0.79 0.75 6.30
C SER A 83 0.57 1.16 4.84
N SER A 84 0.49 2.47 4.57
CA SER A 84 0.23 3.02 3.23
C SER A 84 1.51 3.31 2.45
N ASN A 85 2.58 3.72 3.10
CA ASN A 85 3.82 4.18 2.47
C ASN A 85 5.06 3.77 3.29
N PRO A 86 6.29 3.97 2.80
CA PRO A 86 7.52 3.60 3.50
C PRO A 86 7.70 4.24 4.88
N GLN A 87 7.25 5.48 5.11
CA GLN A 87 7.30 6.08 6.44
C GLN A 87 6.37 5.34 7.41
N GLU A 88 5.14 5.08 6.99
CA GLU A 88 4.20 4.31 7.82
C GLU A 88 4.70 2.88 8.10
N ILE A 89 5.46 2.25 7.17
CA ILE A 89 6.06 0.94 7.43
C ILE A 89 7.05 1.01 8.59
N MET A 90 7.90 2.05 8.63
CA MET A 90 8.87 2.26 9.70
C MET A 90 8.16 2.48 11.04
N ASP A 91 7.17 3.34 11.07
CA ASP A 91 6.49 3.79 12.27
C ASP A 91 5.52 2.73 12.83
N LEU A 92 4.64 2.21 11.98
CA LEU A 92 3.66 1.21 12.39
C LEU A 92 4.30 -0.19 12.58
N GLY A 93 5.46 -0.43 11.98
CA GLY A 93 6.28 -1.58 12.31
C GLY A 93 6.71 -1.57 13.78
N ALA A 94 7.17 -0.42 14.29
CA ALA A 94 7.47 -0.25 15.70
C ALA A 94 6.21 -0.45 16.58
N VAL A 95 5.06 0.15 16.19
CA VAL A 95 3.78 -0.03 16.88
C VAL A 95 3.39 -1.51 16.97
N ALA A 96 3.52 -2.27 15.87
CA ALA A 96 3.19 -3.70 15.85
C ALA A 96 4.05 -4.50 16.84
N HIS A 97 5.37 -4.28 16.85
CA HIS A 97 6.29 -4.96 17.78
C HIS A 97 6.02 -4.61 19.25
N LEU A 98 5.85 -3.33 19.55
CA LEU A 98 5.59 -2.89 20.93
C LEU A 98 4.21 -3.40 21.42
N SER A 99 3.20 -3.37 20.55
CA SER A 99 1.84 -3.82 20.88
C SER A 99 1.77 -5.33 21.12
N THR A 100 2.42 -6.14 20.28
CA THR A 100 2.41 -7.62 20.47
C THR A 100 3.13 -8.01 21.75
N ILE A 101 4.23 -7.35 22.11
CA ILE A 101 4.96 -7.61 23.36
C ILE A 101 4.08 -7.32 24.58
N LYS A 102 3.43 -6.18 24.61
CA LYS A 102 2.57 -5.77 25.73
C LYS A 102 1.27 -6.57 25.80
N GLY A 103 0.63 -6.78 24.64
CA GLY A 103 -0.73 -7.34 24.56
C GLY A 103 -0.78 -8.81 24.24
N ARG A 104 0.35 -9.47 23.89
CA ARG A 104 0.49 -10.91 23.63
C ARG A 104 -0.20 -11.43 22.36
N VAL A 105 -1.08 -10.69 21.72
CA VAL A 105 -1.67 -11.06 20.44
C VAL A 105 -0.63 -10.86 19.34
N PRO A 106 -0.33 -11.88 18.51
CA PRO A 106 0.62 -11.74 17.41
C PRO A 106 0.07 -10.84 16.30
N PHE A 107 0.95 -10.23 15.51
CA PHE A 107 0.59 -9.28 14.45
C PHE A 107 0.99 -9.76 13.05
N ILE A 108 0.13 -9.52 12.07
CA ILE A 108 0.49 -9.28 10.69
C ILE A 108 0.62 -7.76 10.53
N HIS A 109 1.84 -7.27 10.29
CA HIS A 109 2.07 -5.91 9.81
C HIS A 109 2.26 -5.99 8.30
N PHE A 110 1.35 -5.38 7.52
CA PHE A 110 1.34 -5.53 6.08
C PHE A 110 1.29 -4.20 5.34
N PHE A 111 1.77 -4.24 4.12
CA PHE A 111 1.80 -3.14 3.17
C PHE A 111 1.76 -3.69 1.74
N ASP A 112 1.49 -2.84 0.76
CA ASP A 112 1.34 -3.28 -0.61
C ASP A 112 2.64 -3.79 -1.24
N GLY A 113 2.65 -5.05 -1.64
CA GLY A 113 3.73 -5.65 -2.40
C GLY A 113 3.88 -4.99 -3.78
N PHE A 114 5.12 -4.89 -4.26
CA PHE A 114 5.51 -4.22 -5.50
C PHE A 114 5.20 -2.72 -5.56
N ARG A 115 4.16 -2.23 -4.92
CA ARG A 115 3.92 -0.78 -4.84
C ARG A 115 4.76 -0.19 -3.71
N THR A 116 4.36 -0.37 -2.45
CA THR A 116 5.09 0.20 -1.31
C THR A 116 6.43 -0.50 -1.08
N SER A 117 6.49 -1.83 -1.24
CA SER A 117 7.73 -2.59 -1.02
C SER A 117 8.86 -2.30 -2.02
N HIS A 118 8.56 -1.70 -3.17
CA HIS A 118 9.53 -1.32 -4.20
C HIS A 118 9.66 0.19 -4.35
N GLU A 119 8.98 0.95 -3.53
CA GLU A 119 9.07 2.39 -3.50
C GLU A 119 10.31 2.84 -2.73
N ILE A 120 10.98 3.86 -3.25
CA ILE A 120 12.06 4.56 -2.56
C ILE A 120 11.52 5.93 -2.17
N GLN A 121 11.56 6.22 -0.87
CA GLN A 121 11.22 7.53 -0.32
C GLN A 121 12.29 7.98 0.68
N LYS A 122 12.38 9.27 0.90
CA LYS A 122 13.10 9.86 2.04
C LYS A 122 12.19 9.74 3.27
N ILE A 123 12.68 9.07 4.32
CA ILE A 123 11.93 8.81 5.56
C ILE A 123 12.75 9.21 6.79
N GLU A 124 12.05 9.50 7.88
CA GLU A 124 12.65 9.60 9.22
C GLU A 124 12.82 8.20 9.79
N THR A 125 13.93 7.98 10.50
CA THR A 125 14.26 6.70 11.14
C THR A 125 14.29 6.82 12.64
N TRP A 126 14.02 5.71 13.33
CA TRP A 126 14.06 5.64 14.79
C TRP A 126 15.49 5.56 15.30
N ASP A 127 15.76 6.21 16.43
CA ASP A 127 16.91 5.91 17.26
C ASP A 127 16.61 4.73 18.19
N ASP A 128 17.61 3.87 18.43
CA ASP A 128 17.49 2.74 19.36
C ASP A 128 17.07 3.18 20.76
N ALA A 129 17.46 4.37 21.19
CA ALA A 129 17.08 4.92 22.48
C ALA A 129 15.57 5.18 22.59
N ASP A 130 14.94 5.67 21.52
CA ASP A 130 13.51 5.92 21.46
C ASP A 130 12.70 4.63 21.52
N LEU A 131 13.12 3.62 20.76
CA LEU A 131 12.47 2.30 20.80
C LEU A 131 12.60 1.66 22.19
N LYS A 132 13.78 1.78 22.81
CA LYS A 132 14.02 1.27 24.16
C LYS A 132 13.17 1.96 25.23
N GLU A 133 12.97 3.28 25.10
CA GLU A 133 12.11 4.05 26.02
C GLU A 133 10.63 3.61 25.95
N MET A 134 10.17 3.28 24.73
CA MET A 134 8.78 2.83 24.53
C MET A 134 8.55 1.37 24.91
N LEU A 135 9.59 0.55 25.01
CA LEU A 135 9.50 -0.89 25.26
C LEU A 135 9.00 -1.18 26.68
N ASP A 136 7.96 -1.99 26.81
CA ASP A 136 7.53 -2.59 28.08
C ASP A 136 8.46 -3.77 28.43
N ILE A 137 9.52 -3.48 29.19
CA ILE A 137 10.52 -4.48 29.57
C ILE A 137 9.95 -5.53 30.51
N ASP A 138 8.96 -5.20 31.33
CA ASP A 138 8.31 -6.14 32.24
C ASP A 138 7.47 -7.15 31.43
N ALA A 139 6.86 -6.71 30.33
CA ALA A 139 6.16 -7.63 29.42
C ALA A 139 7.12 -8.59 28.74
N VAL A 140 8.32 -8.12 28.36
CA VAL A 140 9.38 -9.02 27.82
C VAL A 140 9.79 -10.04 28.88
N GLN A 141 9.97 -9.62 30.13
CA GLN A 141 10.34 -10.52 31.20
C GLN A 141 9.25 -11.56 31.47
N ARG A 142 7.98 -11.14 31.61
CA ARG A 142 6.84 -12.06 31.74
C ARG A 142 6.80 -13.11 30.63
N PHE A 143 6.99 -12.68 29.37
CA PHE A 143 7.04 -13.61 28.24
C PHE A 143 8.15 -14.66 28.38
N ARG A 144 9.35 -14.26 28.84
CA ARG A 144 10.49 -15.15 29.08
C ARG A 144 10.25 -16.10 30.25
N ASP A 145 9.62 -15.62 31.31
CA ASP A 145 9.31 -16.43 32.50
C ASP A 145 8.29 -17.55 32.18
N GLU A 146 7.44 -17.34 31.19
CA GLU A 146 6.47 -18.31 30.69
C GLU A 146 7.04 -19.27 29.61
N ALA A 147 8.31 -19.15 29.25
CA ALA A 147 8.96 -20.04 28.29
C ALA A 147 8.99 -21.51 28.78
N LEU A 148 9.08 -22.42 27.82
CA LEU A 148 9.28 -23.85 28.15
C LEU A 148 10.57 -24.01 28.93
N ASN A 149 10.46 -24.51 30.18
CA ASN A 149 11.57 -24.71 31.10
C ASN A 149 11.40 -26.07 31.78
N PRO A 150 12.40 -26.99 31.70
CA PRO A 150 12.34 -28.29 32.35
C PRO A 150 12.18 -28.21 33.88
N GLU A 151 12.65 -27.12 34.51
CA GLU A 151 12.54 -26.92 35.95
C GLU A 151 11.13 -26.45 36.38
N HIS A 152 10.37 -25.88 35.45
CA HIS A 152 8.98 -25.43 35.62
C HIS A 152 8.13 -25.93 34.46
N PRO A 153 7.86 -27.25 34.38
CA PRO A 153 7.20 -27.83 33.22
C PRO A 153 5.74 -27.34 33.09
N VAL A 154 5.36 -26.96 31.88
CA VAL A 154 3.99 -26.64 31.51
C VAL A 154 3.54 -27.44 30.29
N LEU A 155 2.26 -27.78 30.24
CA LEU A 155 1.68 -28.44 29.08
C LEU A 155 1.16 -27.39 28.10
N ARG A 156 1.59 -27.49 26.85
CA ARG A 156 1.10 -26.69 25.74
C ARG A 156 0.68 -27.59 24.59
N GLY A 157 -0.37 -27.17 23.85
CA GLY A 157 -0.79 -27.87 22.66
C GLY A 157 -1.37 -29.26 22.92
N THR A 158 -2.01 -29.45 24.05
CA THR A 158 -2.70 -30.70 24.38
C THR A 158 -3.97 -30.88 23.55
N ALA A 159 -4.43 -32.11 23.41
CA ALA A 159 -5.77 -32.40 22.92
C ALA A 159 -6.81 -32.03 23.97
N GLN A 160 -7.85 -31.35 23.58
CA GLN A 160 -8.99 -30.97 24.42
C GLN A 160 -10.28 -31.55 23.83
N ASN A 161 -11.13 -32.06 24.69
CA ASN A 161 -12.42 -32.60 24.32
C ASN A 161 -13.54 -31.49 24.30
N PRO A 162 -14.74 -31.77 23.80
CA PRO A 162 -15.82 -30.80 23.71
C PRO A 162 -16.21 -30.12 25.03
N ASP A 163 -15.91 -30.76 26.16
CA ASP A 163 -16.22 -30.26 27.52
C ASP A 163 -15.41 -29.03 27.93
N ILE A 164 -14.20 -28.82 27.36
CA ILE A 164 -13.32 -27.69 27.74
C ILE A 164 -12.87 -26.83 26.55
N PHE A 165 -12.85 -27.35 25.31
CA PHE A 165 -12.27 -26.66 24.16
C PHE A 165 -12.92 -25.31 23.90
N PHE A 166 -14.24 -25.23 23.95
CA PHE A 166 -14.97 -23.97 23.65
C PHE A 166 -14.68 -22.91 24.70
N GLN A 167 -14.72 -23.24 25.98
CA GLN A 167 -14.37 -22.32 27.07
C GLN A 167 -12.94 -21.80 26.94
N ALA A 168 -12.00 -22.68 26.60
CA ALA A 168 -10.61 -22.30 26.36
C ALA A 168 -10.47 -21.34 25.18
N ARG A 169 -11.26 -21.50 24.13
CA ARG A 169 -11.31 -20.56 22.99
C ARG A 169 -11.86 -19.18 23.39
N GLU A 170 -12.87 -19.13 24.25
CA GLU A 170 -13.44 -17.86 24.74
C GLU A 170 -12.51 -17.14 25.74
N ALA A 171 -11.67 -17.88 26.46
CA ALA A 171 -10.74 -17.30 27.45
C ALA A 171 -9.71 -16.33 26.85
N CYS A 172 -9.51 -16.31 25.52
CA CYS A 172 -8.62 -15.36 24.88
C CYS A 172 -9.28 -13.97 24.61
N ASN A 173 -10.61 -13.84 24.70
CA ASN A 173 -11.33 -12.61 24.38
C ASN A 173 -10.76 -11.36 25.06
N PRO A 174 -10.41 -11.35 26.36
CA PRO A 174 -9.89 -10.13 27.02
C PRO A 174 -8.59 -9.60 26.39
N TYR A 175 -7.78 -10.46 25.77
CA TYR A 175 -6.57 -10.01 25.06
C TYR A 175 -6.90 -9.27 23.77
N TYR A 176 -7.90 -9.75 23.03
CA TYR A 176 -8.38 -9.08 21.81
C TYR A 176 -9.13 -7.79 22.11
N ASP A 177 -9.93 -7.77 23.19
CA ASP A 177 -10.65 -6.59 23.63
C ASP A 177 -9.70 -5.46 24.09
N ALA A 178 -8.57 -5.80 24.72
CA ALA A 178 -7.57 -4.84 25.16
C ALA A 178 -6.67 -4.33 24.01
N MET A 179 -6.53 -5.09 22.93
CA MET A 179 -5.55 -4.79 21.88
C MET A 179 -5.73 -3.43 21.19
N PRO A 180 -6.94 -2.98 20.84
CA PRO A 180 -7.13 -1.65 20.25
C PRO A 180 -6.56 -0.52 21.10
N ALA A 181 -6.82 -0.52 22.40
CA ALA A 181 -6.30 0.49 23.33
C ALA A 181 -4.76 0.45 23.44
N ILE A 182 -4.16 -0.74 23.39
CA ILE A 182 -2.70 -0.90 23.39
C ILE A 182 -2.10 -0.34 22.09
N VAL A 183 -2.73 -0.57 20.94
CA VAL A 183 -2.29 -0.01 19.66
C VAL A 183 -2.41 1.51 19.67
N GLU A 184 -3.54 2.06 20.15
CA GLU A 184 -3.73 3.52 20.29
C GLU A 184 -2.68 4.15 21.22
N GLU A 185 -2.32 3.48 22.33
CA GLU A 185 -1.26 3.95 23.23
C GLU A 185 0.08 4.08 22.49
N TYR A 186 0.49 3.06 21.74
CA TYR A 186 1.76 3.11 21.02
C TYR A 186 1.72 4.03 19.80
N MET A 187 0.60 4.12 19.09
CA MET A 187 0.40 5.18 18.09
C MET A 187 0.56 6.57 18.71
N GLY A 188 -0.02 6.80 19.89
CA GLY A 188 0.12 8.06 20.62
C GLY A 188 1.58 8.39 21.00
N LYS A 189 2.36 7.40 21.41
CA LYS A 189 3.80 7.57 21.69
C LYS A 189 4.59 7.92 20.44
N VAL A 190 4.32 7.25 19.31
CA VAL A 190 4.90 7.55 18.00
C VAL A 190 4.53 8.95 17.54
N ASN A 191 3.25 9.31 17.62
CA ASN A 191 2.75 10.64 17.26
C ASN A 191 3.45 11.75 18.06
N ALA A 192 3.65 11.55 19.36
CA ALA A 192 4.33 12.52 20.21
C ALA A 192 5.81 12.73 19.83
N LYS A 193 6.49 11.70 19.35
CA LYS A 193 7.90 11.78 18.95
C LYS A 193 8.11 12.32 17.53
N LEU A 194 7.26 11.95 16.59
CA LEU A 194 7.43 12.28 15.17
C LEU A 194 6.50 13.41 14.68
N GLY A 195 5.56 13.86 15.50
CA GLY A 195 4.58 14.87 15.08
C GLY A 195 3.53 14.35 14.09
N THR A 196 3.28 13.05 14.10
CA THR A 196 2.25 12.38 13.29
C THR A 196 0.89 12.36 13.99
N ASP A 197 -0.16 11.81 13.34
CA ASP A 197 -1.51 11.69 13.90
C ASP A 197 -2.11 10.30 13.73
N TYR A 198 -1.29 9.24 13.79
CA TYR A 198 -1.77 7.86 13.64
C TYR A 198 -2.90 7.51 14.60
N LYS A 199 -3.96 6.92 14.04
CA LYS A 199 -5.13 6.38 14.75
C LYS A 199 -5.51 5.05 14.13
N LEU A 200 -6.37 4.28 14.78
CA LEU A 200 -6.89 3.01 14.23
C LEU A 200 -7.59 3.24 12.89
N PHE A 201 -8.35 4.34 12.80
CA PHE A 201 -8.99 4.88 11.61
C PHE A 201 -8.68 6.37 11.54
N ASN A 202 -8.04 6.83 10.47
CA ASN A 202 -7.81 8.25 10.25
C ASN A 202 -8.77 8.81 9.20
N TYR A 203 -9.43 9.89 9.55
CA TYR A 203 -10.18 10.68 8.58
C TYR A 203 -9.28 11.70 7.88
N TYR A 204 -9.48 11.88 6.58
CA TYR A 204 -8.85 12.93 5.77
C TYR A 204 -9.87 13.54 4.80
N GLY A 205 -9.91 14.87 4.67
CA GLY A 205 -10.75 15.58 3.70
C GLY A 205 -11.61 16.68 4.31
N ALA A 206 -12.70 17.03 3.63
CA ALA A 206 -13.61 18.08 4.06
C ALA A 206 -14.35 17.71 5.36
N ALA A 207 -14.42 18.62 6.32
CA ALA A 207 -15.15 18.40 7.57
C ALA A 207 -16.65 18.15 7.37
N ASP A 208 -17.20 18.66 6.26
CA ASP A 208 -18.60 18.49 5.83
C ASP A 208 -18.72 17.56 4.61
N ALA A 209 -17.83 16.57 4.51
CA ALA A 209 -17.85 15.63 3.40
C ALA A 209 -19.20 14.91 3.25
N GLU A 210 -19.70 14.84 2.03
CA GLU A 210 -20.95 14.14 1.70
C GLU A 210 -20.71 12.74 1.13
N HIS A 211 -19.56 12.53 0.51
CA HIS A 211 -19.13 11.22 0.03
C HIS A 211 -17.72 10.91 0.52
N ILE A 212 -17.56 9.75 1.13
CA ILE A 212 -16.26 9.27 1.59
C ILE A 212 -15.89 7.93 0.94
N ILE A 213 -14.60 7.70 0.85
CA ILE A 213 -14.02 6.39 0.55
C ILE A 213 -13.49 5.78 1.85
N VAL A 214 -13.59 4.47 2.01
CA VAL A 214 -12.92 3.68 3.07
C VAL A 214 -11.96 2.73 2.38
N ALA A 215 -10.68 2.77 2.73
CA ALA A 215 -9.65 1.97 2.06
C ALA A 215 -8.46 1.64 2.96
N MET A 216 -7.61 0.70 2.52
CA MET A 216 -6.36 0.29 3.16
C MET A 216 -5.20 0.34 2.16
N GLY A 217 -3.98 0.54 2.67
CA GLY A 217 -2.74 0.44 1.90
C GLY A 217 -2.43 1.68 1.07
N SER A 218 -1.60 1.50 0.06
CA SER A 218 -0.98 2.60 -0.71
C SER A 218 -1.96 3.49 -1.48
N VAL A 219 -3.15 2.98 -1.81
CA VAL A 219 -4.19 3.77 -2.48
C VAL A 219 -4.63 4.98 -1.66
N ASN A 220 -4.47 4.94 -0.34
CA ASN A 220 -4.84 6.05 0.54
C ASN A 220 -4.12 7.36 0.14
N ASP A 221 -2.84 7.30 -0.21
CA ASP A 221 -2.07 8.47 -0.60
C ASP A 221 -2.57 9.05 -1.95
N THR A 222 -2.88 8.19 -2.94
CA THR A 222 -3.52 8.63 -4.19
C THR A 222 -4.90 9.25 -3.94
N ILE A 223 -5.69 8.70 -3.01
CA ILE A 223 -7.01 9.25 -2.66
C ILE A 223 -6.85 10.60 -1.98
N GLU A 224 -5.90 10.78 -1.06
CA GLU A 224 -5.63 12.07 -0.41
C GLU A 224 -5.27 13.14 -1.45
N GLU A 225 -4.35 12.84 -2.37
CA GLU A 225 -3.97 13.75 -3.46
C GLU A 225 -5.20 14.13 -4.31
N THR A 226 -6.05 13.17 -4.61
CA THR A 226 -7.28 13.40 -5.38
C THR A 226 -8.27 14.27 -4.60
N ILE A 227 -8.43 14.05 -3.29
CA ILE A 227 -9.29 14.86 -2.41
C ILE A 227 -8.78 16.30 -2.36
N ASP A 228 -7.47 16.50 -2.22
CA ASP A 228 -6.88 17.85 -2.21
C ASP A 228 -7.27 18.63 -3.48
N TYR A 229 -7.17 17.98 -4.64
CA TYR A 229 -7.61 18.57 -5.91
C TYR A 229 -9.12 18.85 -5.95
N LEU A 230 -9.94 17.85 -5.60
CA LEU A 230 -11.40 17.98 -5.70
C LEU A 230 -11.95 19.02 -4.72
N ASN A 231 -11.46 19.03 -3.47
CA ASN A 231 -11.95 19.95 -2.44
C ASN A 231 -11.47 21.40 -2.69
N ALA A 232 -10.28 21.58 -3.27
CA ALA A 232 -9.82 22.88 -3.75
C ALA A 232 -10.75 23.46 -4.87
N ASN A 233 -11.46 22.59 -5.59
CA ASN A 233 -12.44 22.95 -6.62
C ASN A 233 -13.90 22.92 -6.11
N GLY A 234 -14.12 23.02 -4.79
CA GLY A 234 -15.45 23.11 -4.18
C GLY A 234 -16.13 21.77 -3.91
N GLY A 235 -15.40 20.67 -3.98
CA GLY A 235 -15.89 19.34 -3.61
C GLY A 235 -16.06 19.16 -2.09
N LYS A 236 -16.82 18.14 -1.70
CA LYS A 236 -17.06 17.73 -0.31
C LYS A 236 -16.78 16.23 -0.16
N TYR A 237 -15.52 15.90 -0.26
CA TYR A 237 -15.03 14.52 -0.29
C TYR A 237 -14.10 14.22 0.87
N GLY A 238 -14.11 12.97 1.30
CA GLY A 238 -13.26 12.50 2.38
C GLY A 238 -12.85 11.04 2.23
N LEU A 239 -11.90 10.65 3.05
CA LEU A 239 -11.32 9.30 3.14
C LEU A 239 -11.27 8.87 4.60
N VAL A 240 -11.64 7.62 4.88
CA VAL A 240 -11.27 6.94 6.12
C VAL A 240 -10.20 5.90 5.78
N LYS A 241 -8.99 6.13 6.30
CA LYS A 241 -7.86 5.19 6.21
C LYS A 241 -7.97 4.16 7.32
N VAL A 242 -8.06 2.88 6.97
CA VAL A 242 -8.07 1.79 7.93
C VAL A 242 -6.64 1.35 8.19
N ARG A 243 -6.15 1.49 9.43
CA ARG A 243 -4.85 1.00 9.86
C ARG A 243 -4.94 -0.29 10.64
N LEU A 244 -5.74 -0.33 11.71
CA LEU A 244 -6.00 -1.59 12.42
C LEU A 244 -7.21 -2.29 11.80
N TYR A 245 -6.94 -3.32 10.99
CA TYR A 245 -7.99 -4.11 10.35
C TYR A 245 -8.52 -5.23 11.27
N ARG A 246 -7.67 -5.77 12.15
CA ARG A 246 -8.05 -6.76 13.18
C ARG A 246 -7.29 -6.46 14.49
N PRO A 247 -7.98 -6.44 15.64
CA PRO A 247 -9.44 -6.46 15.82
C PRO A 247 -10.13 -5.27 15.11
N PHE A 248 -11.30 -5.49 14.51
CA PHE A 248 -12.04 -4.42 13.85
C PHE A 248 -12.89 -3.67 14.88
N VAL A 249 -12.65 -2.37 15.05
CA VAL A 249 -13.27 -1.55 16.10
C VAL A 249 -14.38 -0.69 15.49
N ALA A 250 -15.61 -1.19 15.52
CA ALA A 250 -16.76 -0.55 14.88
C ALA A 250 -17.00 0.89 15.37
N ASP A 251 -16.95 1.11 16.69
CA ASP A 251 -17.19 2.45 17.27
C ASP A 251 -16.15 3.47 16.77
N LYS A 252 -14.88 3.07 16.66
CA LYS A 252 -13.81 3.94 16.16
C LYS A 252 -13.95 4.27 14.67
N LEU A 253 -14.45 3.33 13.88
CA LEU A 253 -14.82 3.60 12.49
C LEU A 253 -15.94 4.64 12.42
N VAL A 254 -17.00 4.46 13.22
CA VAL A 254 -18.15 5.38 13.27
C VAL A 254 -17.74 6.77 13.73
N GLU A 255 -16.87 6.87 14.75
CA GLU A 255 -16.30 8.14 15.24
C GLU A 255 -15.50 8.88 14.15
N ALA A 256 -14.82 8.15 13.25
CA ALA A 256 -14.02 8.74 12.19
C ALA A 256 -14.86 9.28 11.02
N ILE A 257 -16.13 8.91 10.89
CA ILE A 257 -17.00 9.31 9.78
C ILE A 257 -17.71 10.63 10.11
N PRO A 258 -17.59 11.70 9.27
CA PRO A 258 -18.35 12.94 9.45
C PRO A 258 -19.86 12.73 9.40
N ASP A 259 -20.59 13.50 10.22
CA ASP A 259 -22.06 13.42 10.30
C ASP A 259 -22.78 13.79 9.00
N SER A 260 -22.12 14.57 8.15
CA SER A 260 -22.62 15.04 6.85
C SER A 260 -22.63 13.97 5.75
N VAL A 261 -22.03 12.80 6.00
CA VAL A 261 -21.85 11.76 4.98
C VAL A 261 -23.19 11.20 4.51
N LYS A 262 -23.39 11.18 3.20
CA LYS A 262 -24.60 10.68 2.52
C LYS A 262 -24.34 9.38 1.74
N ARG A 263 -23.06 9.05 1.46
CA ARG A 263 -22.65 7.84 0.72
C ARG A 263 -21.24 7.43 1.09
N ILE A 264 -21.02 6.13 1.17
CA ILE A 264 -19.73 5.53 1.45
C ILE A 264 -19.37 4.60 0.29
N SER A 265 -18.15 4.68 -0.24
CA SER A 265 -17.57 3.70 -1.15
C SER A 265 -16.43 2.97 -0.45
N VAL A 266 -16.50 1.64 -0.36
CA VAL A 266 -15.42 0.83 0.22
C VAL A 266 -14.60 0.25 -0.92
N LEU A 267 -13.31 0.48 -0.90
CA LEU A 267 -12.36 -0.04 -1.90
C LEU A 267 -11.57 -1.21 -1.32
N ASP A 268 -11.74 -2.37 -1.92
CA ASP A 268 -11.02 -3.60 -1.59
C ASP A 268 -10.02 -3.96 -2.70
N ARG A 269 -8.76 -4.21 -2.32
CA ARG A 269 -7.72 -4.66 -3.24
C ARG A 269 -7.67 -6.18 -3.34
N THR A 270 -8.84 -6.78 -3.52
CA THR A 270 -9.02 -8.23 -3.62
C THR A 270 -10.30 -8.57 -4.38
N LYS A 271 -10.45 -9.85 -4.71
CA LYS A 271 -11.70 -10.45 -5.17
C LYS A 271 -11.94 -11.74 -4.41
N GLU A 272 -13.04 -11.82 -3.66
CA GLU A 272 -13.52 -13.04 -3.02
C GLU A 272 -14.68 -13.63 -3.85
N PRO A 273 -14.41 -14.66 -4.70
CA PRO A 273 -15.44 -15.22 -5.56
C PRO A 273 -16.57 -15.87 -4.75
N GLY A 274 -17.84 -15.54 -5.11
CA GLY A 274 -19.01 -16.09 -4.47
C GLY A 274 -19.46 -15.38 -3.19
N SER A 275 -18.70 -14.39 -2.70
CA SER A 275 -19.10 -13.56 -1.56
C SER A 275 -20.13 -12.50 -1.96
N LEU A 276 -20.91 -12.03 -0.98
CA LEU A 276 -21.85 -10.91 -1.14
C LEU A 276 -21.13 -9.58 -1.37
N GLY A 277 -19.89 -9.46 -0.90
CA GLY A 277 -19.00 -8.31 -1.05
C GLY A 277 -17.59 -8.70 -0.65
N GLU A 278 -16.65 -7.80 -0.87
CA GLU A 278 -15.27 -8.02 -0.47
C GLU A 278 -15.10 -7.84 1.07
N PRO A 279 -14.04 -8.36 1.69
CA PRO A 279 -13.96 -8.45 3.15
C PRO A 279 -14.06 -7.13 3.89
N LEU A 280 -13.36 -6.07 3.45
CA LEU A 280 -13.45 -4.77 4.11
C LEU A 280 -14.86 -4.17 4.00
N TYR A 281 -15.47 -4.29 2.82
CA TYR A 281 -16.85 -3.84 2.61
C TYR A 281 -17.82 -4.53 3.59
N LEU A 282 -17.71 -5.84 3.77
CA LEU A 282 -18.58 -6.59 4.68
C LEU A 282 -18.38 -6.15 6.14
N ASP A 283 -17.14 -5.92 6.56
CA ASP A 283 -16.83 -5.41 7.90
C ASP A 283 -17.39 -4.00 8.12
N VAL A 284 -17.26 -3.11 7.14
CA VAL A 284 -17.83 -1.74 7.20
C VAL A 284 -19.34 -1.79 7.29
N VAL A 285 -20.02 -2.57 6.44
CA VAL A 285 -21.48 -2.70 6.49
C VAL A 285 -21.94 -3.24 7.85
N ALA A 286 -21.24 -4.24 8.40
CA ALA A 286 -21.56 -4.80 9.71
C ALA A 286 -21.34 -3.75 10.83
N ALA A 287 -20.27 -2.98 10.77
CA ALA A 287 -19.96 -1.93 11.75
C ALA A 287 -20.96 -0.76 11.74
N LEU A 288 -21.53 -0.44 10.59
CA LEU A 288 -22.51 0.65 10.47
C LEU A 288 -23.92 0.23 10.89
N LYS A 289 -24.18 -1.07 11.02
CA LYS A 289 -25.51 -1.60 11.37
C LYS A 289 -25.95 -1.11 12.75
N GLY A 290 -27.16 -0.49 12.83
CA GLY A 290 -27.71 0.05 14.07
C GLY A 290 -27.13 1.38 14.53
N THR A 291 -26.20 1.98 13.76
CA THR A 291 -25.66 3.32 14.02
C THR A 291 -26.45 4.41 13.29
N LYS A 292 -26.08 5.66 13.49
CA LYS A 292 -26.62 6.82 12.72
C LYS A 292 -26.42 6.70 11.21
N PHE A 293 -25.52 5.84 10.75
CA PHE A 293 -25.21 5.59 9.34
C PHE A 293 -25.85 4.34 8.76
N ASN A 294 -26.76 3.68 9.52
CA ASN A 294 -27.38 2.41 9.12
C ASN A 294 -28.04 2.44 7.72
N ASP A 295 -28.63 3.57 7.36
CA ASP A 295 -29.42 3.70 6.13
C ASP A 295 -28.68 4.41 4.98
N ILE A 296 -27.41 4.74 5.17
CA ILE A 296 -26.57 5.35 4.15
C ILE A 296 -26.16 4.30 3.11
N PRO A 297 -26.26 4.59 1.79
CA PRO A 297 -25.77 3.70 0.76
C PRO A 297 -24.27 3.43 0.91
N VAL A 298 -23.90 2.14 0.99
CA VAL A 298 -22.51 1.68 1.02
C VAL A 298 -22.23 0.89 -0.25
N PHE A 299 -21.32 1.41 -1.07
CA PHE A 299 -20.92 0.80 -2.33
C PHE A 299 -19.63 0.00 -2.16
N THR A 300 -19.49 -1.09 -2.94
CA THR A 300 -18.29 -1.94 -2.93
C THR A 300 -17.54 -1.85 -4.26
N GLY A 301 -16.25 -1.47 -4.19
CA GLY A 301 -15.37 -1.32 -5.33
C GLY A 301 -14.13 -2.20 -5.25
N ARG A 302 -13.80 -2.88 -6.35
CA ARG A 302 -12.56 -3.63 -6.50
C ARG A 302 -11.56 -2.83 -7.32
N TYR A 303 -10.30 -2.83 -6.88
CA TYR A 303 -9.22 -2.11 -7.54
C TYR A 303 -7.89 -2.85 -7.42
N GLY A 304 -6.93 -2.51 -8.25
CA GLY A 304 -5.50 -2.74 -8.02
C GLY A 304 -5.03 -4.19 -7.98
N LEU A 305 -5.86 -5.19 -8.37
CA LEU A 305 -5.45 -6.58 -8.40
C LEU A 305 -4.25 -6.76 -9.32
N GLY A 306 -3.27 -7.56 -8.88
CA GLY A 306 -2.07 -7.79 -9.66
C GLY A 306 -1.25 -6.53 -9.92
N SER A 307 -1.24 -5.57 -8.98
CA SER A 307 -0.62 -4.25 -9.11
C SER A 307 -1.14 -3.44 -10.31
N LYS A 308 -2.39 -3.67 -10.76
CA LYS A 308 -3.01 -2.75 -11.71
C LYS A 308 -3.00 -1.35 -11.13
N ASP A 309 -2.51 -0.39 -11.90
CA ASP A 309 -2.34 0.99 -11.45
C ASP A 309 -3.68 1.64 -11.07
N THR A 310 -3.66 2.49 -10.04
CA THR A 310 -4.83 3.22 -9.57
C THR A 310 -4.51 4.70 -9.54
N THR A 311 -5.17 5.46 -10.40
CA THR A 311 -4.85 6.86 -10.68
C THR A 311 -5.93 7.81 -10.16
N PRO A 312 -5.63 9.12 -10.02
CA PRO A 312 -6.62 10.13 -9.63
C PRO A 312 -7.88 10.12 -10.49
N GLU A 313 -7.74 9.90 -11.80
CA GLU A 313 -8.85 9.83 -12.76
C GLU A 313 -9.86 8.74 -12.38
N GLN A 314 -9.37 7.62 -11.87
CA GLN A 314 -10.18 6.49 -11.41
C GLN A 314 -10.83 6.79 -10.05
N ILE A 315 -10.12 7.45 -9.14
CA ILE A 315 -10.66 7.85 -7.83
C ILE A 315 -11.75 8.90 -7.99
N ILE A 316 -11.61 9.85 -8.92
CA ILE A 316 -12.67 10.82 -9.26
C ILE A 316 -13.91 10.06 -9.72
N ALA A 317 -13.77 9.04 -10.57
CA ALA A 317 -14.89 8.22 -11.02
C ALA A 317 -15.62 7.51 -9.86
N VAL A 318 -14.88 7.07 -8.82
CA VAL A 318 -15.50 6.50 -7.61
C VAL A 318 -16.34 7.55 -6.87
N TYR A 319 -15.83 8.77 -6.68
CA TYR A 319 -16.59 9.84 -6.03
C TYR A 319 -17.81 10.27 -6.82
N GLN A 320 -17.76 10.23 -8.14
CA GLN A 320 -18.88 10.57 -9.02
C GLN A 320 -19.90 9.43 -9.20
N ASN A 321 -19.53 8.19 -8.85
CA ASN A 321 -20.39 7.04 -9.02
C ASN A 321 -21.65 7.10 -8.13
N THR A 322 -22.81 7.18 -8.75
CA THR A 322 -24.13 7.18 -8.09
C THR A 322 -24.99 5.98 -8.48
N GLU A 323 -24.59 5.22 -9.49
CA GLU A 323 -25.43 4.24 -10.18
C GLU A 323 -25.02 2.80 -9.92
N LYS A 324 -23.71 2.54 -9.77
CA LYS A 324 -23.18 1.18 -9.61
C LYS A 324 -22.78 0.90 -8.16
N PRO A 325 -23.68 0.28 -7.35
CA PRO A 325 -23.34 -0.04 -5.96
C PRO A 325 -22.26 -1.11 -5.84
N ARG A 326 -22.00 -1.87 -6.91
CA ARG A 326 -20.88 -2.78 -7.07
C ARG A 326 -20.11 -2.42 -8.32
N PHE A 327 -18.82 -2.16 -8.21
CA PHE A 327 -18.03 -1.67 -9.33
C PHE A 327 -16.57 -2.15 -9.32
N THR A 328 -15.87 -1.92 -10.43
CA THR A 328 -14.41 -2.07 -10.56
C THR A 328 -13.82 -0.81 -11.17
N ILE A 329 -12.58 -0.50 -10.84
CA ILE A 329 -11.78 0.56 -11.46
C ILE A 329 -10.46 0.02 -11.99
N GLY A 330 -9.86 0.72 -12.96
CA GLY A 330 -8.56 0.39 -13.55
C GLY A 330 -8.60 -0.64 -14.67
N ILE A 331 -9.75 -1.24 -14.95
CA ILE A 331 -9.95 -2.20 -16.04
C ILE A 331 -11.23 -1.87 -16.81
N LYS A 332 -11.39 -2.45 -17.99
CA LYS A 332 -12.67 -2.59 -18.70
C LYS A 332 -13.15 -4.01 -18.52
N ASP A 333 -14.23 -4.20 -17.77
CA ASP A 333 -14.91 -5.47 -17.62
C ASP A 333 -16.05 -5.53 -18.63
N ASP A 334 -15.84 -6.23 -19.73
CA ASP A 334 -16.80 -6.45 -20.81
C ASP A 334 -17.68 -7.68 -20.61
N VAL A 335 -17.49 -8.42 -19.51
CA VAL A 335 -18.26 -9.62 -19.16
C VAL A 335 -19.42 -9.27 -18.24
N THR A 336 -19.15 -8.59 -17.12
CA THR A 336 -20.16 -8.22 -16.11
C THR A 336 -20.46 -6.73 -16.08
N ASN A 337 -19.74 -5.92 -16.86
CA ASN A 337 -19.93 -4.48 -17.06
C ASN A 337 -19.92 -3.65 -15.75
N LEU A 338 -19.10 -4.08 -14.78
CA LEU A 338 -18.98 -3.41 -13.48
C LEU A 338 -18.02 -2.21 -13.49
N SER A 339 -17.22 -2.03 -14.52
CA SER A 339 -16.20 -0.99 -14.57
C SER A 339 -16.81 0.40 -14.57
N LEU A 340 -16.17 1.31 -13.83
CA LEU A 340 -16.33 2.74 -13.99
C LEU A 340 -15.32 3.24 -15.03
N ASP A 341 -15.75 4.13 -15.90
CA ASP A 341 -14.86 4.83 -16.82
C ASP A 341 -14.05 5.89 -16.04
N SER A 342 -12.75 6.00 -16.36
CA SER A 342 -11.89 7.04 -15.79
C SER A 342 -12.35 8.43 -16.25
N VAL A 343 -12.28 9.42 -15.37
CA VAL A 343 -12.64 10.80 -15.63
C VAL A 343 -11.37 11.59 -15.93
N GLU A 344 -11.29 12.25 -17.08
CA GLU A 344 -10.15 13.10 -17.41
C GLU A 344 -9.97 14.20 -16.36
N CYS A 345 -8.75 14.33 -15.84
CA CYS A 345 -8.38 15.38 -14.89
C CYS A 345 -6.98 15.93 -15.20
N PRO A 346 -6.65 17.15 -14.75
CA PRO A 346 -5.30 17.69 -14.85
C PRO A 346 -4.32 16.89 -13.97
N ASP A 347 -3.04 17.26 -14.01
CA ASP A 347 -2.03 16.72 -13.09
C ASP A 347 -2.38 17.14 -11.66
N THR A 348 -2.60 16.15 -10.78
CA THR A 348 -2.95 16.36 -9.38
C THR A 348 -1.75 16.36 -8.45
N ALA A 349 -0.55 16.04 -8.96
CA ALA A 349 0.67 16.11 -8.17
C ALA A 349 0.88 17.53 -7.60
N PRO A 350 1.41 17.66 -6.37
CA PRO A 350 1.61 18.96 -5.74
C PRO A 350 2.42 19.91 -6.62
N ALA A 351 2.03 21.19 -6.63
CA ALA A 351 2.71 22.21 -7.43
C ALA A 351 4.22 22.26 -7.13
N GLY A 352 5.04 22.27 -8.18
CA GLY A 352 6.51 22.23 -8.07
C GLY A 352 7.10 20.85 -7.93
N THR A 353 6.30 19.79 -8.08
CA THR A 353 6.80 18.42 -8.24
C THR A 353 7.33 18.23 -9.66
N THR A 354 8.58 17.76 -9.78
CA THR A 354 9.16 17.34 -11.05
C THR A 354 8.98 15.84 -11.21
N SER A 355 8.39 15.42 -12.33
CA SER A 355 8.11 14.01 -12.68
C SER A 355 8.96 13.56 -13.84
N CYS A 356 9.81 12.54 -13.63
CA CYS A 356 10.75 12.03 -14.64
C CYS A 356 10.49 10.54 -14.93
N LYS A 357 10.53 10.16 -16.21
CA LYS A 357 10.32 8.78 -16.66
C LYS A 357 11.49 8.32 -17.53
N PHE A 358 12.04 7.14 -17.22
CA PHE A 358 13.22 6.63 -17.91
C PHE A 358 12.95 5.21 -18.42
N TRP A 359 13.05 5.03 -19.73
CA TRP A 359 12.90 3.76 -20.44
C TRP A 359 14.26 3.13 -20.67
N GLY A 360 14.48 1.93 -20.18
CA GLY A 360 15.74 1.19 -20.29
C GLY A 360 15.53 -0.28 -20.60
N LEU A 361 16.61 -0.93 -21.00
CA LEU A 361 16.67 -2.39 -21.17
C LEU A 361 17.09 -3.03 -19.84
N GLY A 362 16.46 -4.12 -19.49
CA GLY A 362 16.85 -4.89 -18.31
C GLY A 362 18.35 -5.23 -18.33
N SER A 363 19.06 -4.87 -17.25
CA SER A 363 20.51 -5.02 -17.09
C SER A 363 21.41 -4.01 -17.86
N ASP A 364 20.85 -2.94 -18.42
CA ASP A 364 21.62 -1.87 -19.07
C ASP A 364 22.21 -0.82 -18.11
N GLY A 365 21.90 -0.91 -16.82
CA GLY A 365 22.33 0.05 -15.80
C GLY A 365 21.35 1.19 -15.52
N THR A 366 20.32 1.39 -16.33
CA THR A 366 19.34 2.48 -16.18
C THR A 366 18.71 2.52 -14.79
N VAL A 367 18.25 1.37 -14.30
CA VAL A 367 17.63 1.28 -12.95
C VAL A 367 18.63 1.65 -11.86
N GLY A 368 19.86 1.17 -11.93
CA GLY A 368 20.93 1.50 -10.97
C GLY A 368 21.27 2.98 -10.95
N ALA A 369 21.40 3.59 -12.13
CA ALA A 369 21.63 5.03 -12.28
C ALA A 369 20.50 5.86 -11.67
N ASN A 370 19.24 5.48 -11.95
CA ASN A 370 18.07 6.19 -11.41
C ASN A 370 17.89 6.01 -9.90
N LYS A 371 18.25 4.83 -9.34
CA LYS A 371 18.32 4.63 -7.87
C LYS A 371 19.34 5.58 -7.24
N ASN A 372 20.52 5.71 -7.83
CA ASN A 372 21.53 6.65 -7.35
C ASN A 372 21.06 8.10 -7.48
N SER A 373 20.44 8.48 -8.60
CA SER A 373 19.93 9.84 -8.81
C SER A 373 18.92 10.25 -7.76
N ILE A 374 17.91 9.42 -7.50
CA ILE A 374 16.89 9.75 -6.51
C ILE A 374 17.47 9.76 -5.08
N LYS A 375 18.45 8.88 -4.79
CA LYS A 375 19.13 8.86 -3.51
C LYS A 375 19.96 10.12 -3.30
N ILE A 376 20.71 10.57 -4.32
CA ILE A 376 21.47 11.84 -4.27
C ILE A 376 20.51 13.01 -4.01
N ILE A 377 19.36 13.07 -4.68
CA ILE A 377 18.37 14.13 -4.46
C ILE A 377 17.87 14.08 -3.01
N GLY A 378 17.51 12.91 -2.51
CA GLY A 378 17.01 12.74 -1.14
C GLY A 378 18.05 13.06 -0.07
N ASP A 379 19.31 12.58 -0.23
CA ASP A 379 20.35 12.69 0.79
C ASP A 379 21.04 14.08 0.81
N HIS A 380 21.07 14.79 -0.34
CA HIS A 380 21.85 16.02 -0.47
C HIS A 380 21.01 17.28 -0.74
N THR A 381 19.68 17.17 -0.69
CA THR A 381 18.79 18.32 -0.83
C THR A 381 17.65 18.25 0.19
N GLU A 382 16.95 19.37 0.38
CA GLU A 382 15.74 19.46 1.20
C GLU A 382 14.47 18.99 0.46
N LEU A 383 14.62 18.39 -0.72
CA LEU A 383 13.49 17.91 -1.50
C LEU A 383 12.98 16.58 -0.97
N TYR A 384 11.66 16.40 -1.01
CA TYR A 384 11.05 15.09 -0.96
C TYR A 384 11.37 14.35 -2.25
N ALA A 385 11.59 13.05 -2.16
CA ALA A 385 12.00 12.22 -3.27
C ALA A 385 11.25 10.88 -3.24
N GLN A 386 10.74 10.48 -4.39
CA GLN A 386 10.04 9.22 -4.58
C GLN A 386 10.54 8.56 -5.85
N ALA A 387 10.81 7.27 -5.82
CA ALA A 387 11.08 6.49 -7.01
C ALA A 387 10.33 5.15 -6.98
N TYR A 388 9.88 4.74 -8.15
CA TYR A 388 9.29 3.44 -8.39
C TYR A 388 9.85 2.85 -9.68
N PHE A 389 10.11 1.53 -9.69
CA PHE A 389 10.69 0.84 -10.84
C PHE A 389 9.73 -0.25 -11.31
N SER A 390 9.22 -0.07 -12.52
CA SER A 390 8.39 -1.06 -13.20
C SER A 390 9.27 -1.99 -14.02
N TYR A 391 9.06 -3.30 -13.85
CA TYR A 391 9.81 -4.35 -14.55
C TYR A 391 8.86 -5.22 -15.36
N ASP A 392 9.34 -5.70 -16.50
CA ASP A 392 8.73 -6.84 -17.16
C ASP A 392 8.95 -8.10 -16.30
N SER A 393 8.02 -9.05 -16.33
CA SER A 393 8.14 -10.33 -15.63
C SER A 393 9.33 -11.19 -16.10
N LYS A 394 9.95 -10.86 -17.24
CA LYS A 394 11.15 -11.50 -17.76
C LYS A 394 12.39 -11.03 -17.02
N LYS A 395 13.21 -11.97 -16.54
CA LYS A 395 14.43 -11.68 -15.75
C LYS A 395 15.53 -10.96 -16.51
N SER A 396 15.59 -11.04 -17.84
CA SER A 396 16.60 -10.36 -18.65
C SER A 396 16.04 -9.98 -20.01
N GLY A 397 16.52 -8.87 -20.58
CA GLY A 397 16.11 -8.37 -21.89
C GLY A 397 14.69 -7.80 -21.95
N GLY A 398 14.00 -7.68 -20.79
CA GLY A 398 12.72 -7.00 -20.67
C GLY A 398 12.87 -5.48 -20.61
N VAL A 399 11.80 -4.76 -20.88
CA VAL A 399 11.75 -3.32 -20.69
C VAL A 399 11.71 -2.97 -19.19
N THR A 400 12.43 -1.94 -18.80
CA THR A 400 12.32 -1.33 -17.46
C THR A 400 11.90 0.12 -17.60
N VAL A 401 11.00 0.55 -16.73
CA VAL A 401 10.57 1.95 -16.68
C VAL A 401 10.76 2.46 -15.25
N SER A 402 11.63 3.45 -15.10
CA SER A 402 11.86 4.13 -13.82
C SER A 402 11.00 5.37 -13.76
N HIS A 403 10.30 5.55 -12.64
CA HIS A 403 9.44 6.69 -12.33
C HIS A 403 10.03 7.43 -11.15
N LEU A 404 10.47 8.67 -11.33
CA LEU A 404 11.06 9.49 -10.29
C LEU A 404 10.23 10.78 -10.11
N ARG A 405 9.88 11.08 -8.87
CA ARG A 405 9.28 12.36 -8.48
C ARG A 405 10.12 13.01 -7.40
N PHE A 406 10.28 14.32 -7.48
CA PHE A 406 10.92 15.09 -6.42
C PHE A 406 10.35 16.52 -6.39
N GLY A 407 10.30 17.11 -5.19
CA GLY A 407 9.70 18.42 -4.99
C GLY A 407 9.82 18.93 -3.56
N LYS A 408 9.32 20.15 -3.31
CA LYS A 408 9.38 20.80 -1.99
C LYS A 408 8.26 20.38 -1.03
N THR A 409 7.28 19.65 -1.51
CA THR A 409 6.13 19.15 -0.74
C THR A 409 6.13 17.63 -0.70
N PRO A 410 5.57 17.00 0.33
CA PRO A 410 5.42 15.55 0.40
C PRO A 410 4.72 14.99 -0.85
N ILE A 411 5.21 13.86 -1.34
CA ILE A 411 4.73 13.22 -2.57
C ILE A 411 3.77 12.09 -2.16
N LYS A 412 2.50 12.23 -2.53
CA LYS A 412 1.42 11.26 -2.26
C LYS A 412 1.05 10.42 -3.50
N SER A 413 1.72 10.64 -4.61
CA SER A 413 1.43 10.03 -5.91
C SER A 413 1.88 8.58 -5.97
N THR A 414 1.09 7.63 -5.45
CA THR A 414 1.41 6.20 -5.43
C THR A 414 1.02 5.47 -6.74
N TYR A 415 0.92 6.19 -7.85
CA TYR A 415 0.64 5.69 -9.20
C TYR A 415 1.80 5.96 -10.14
N LEU A 416 1.83 5.26 -11.27
CA LEU A 416 2.88 5.45 -12.28
C LEU A 416 2.75 6.83 -12.94
N ILE A 417 3.89 7.42 -13.31
CA ILE A 417 3.90 8.71 -13.99
C ILE A 417 3.25 8.57 -15.36
N ASN A 418 2.18 9.30 -15.58
CA ASN A 418 1.45 9.45 -16.84
C ASN A 418 1.45 10.91 -17.35
N LYS A 419 2.05 11.85 -16.58
CA LYS A 419 2.28 13.25 -16.90
C LYS A 419 3.68 13.63 -16.46
N ALA A 420 4.63 13.64 -17.40
CA ALA A 420 6.05 13.77 -17.13
C ALA A 420 6.61 15.13 -17.61
N ASP A 421 7.47 15.73 -16.78
CA ASP A 421 8.26 16.90 -17.16
C ASP A 421 9.50 16.49 -17.99
N PHE A 422 9.98 15.26 -17.78
CA PHE A 422 11.13 14.71 -18.48
C PHE A 422 10.93 13.22 -18.79
N VAL A 423 11.14 12.84 -20.04
CA VAL A 423 11.14 11.42 -20.47
C VAL A 423 12.45 11.12 -21.19
N ALA A 424 13.13 10.07 -20.74
CA ALA A 424 14.34 9.55 -21.40
C ALA A 424 14.13 8.14 -21.97
N CYS A 425 14.58 7.93 -23.18
CA CYS A 425 14.68 6.62 -23.82
C CYS A 425 16.15 6.25 -24.01
N HIS A 426 16.64 5.28 -23.24
CA HIS A 426 18.04 4.85 -23.30
C HIS A 426 18.31 3.81 -24.40
N ASN A 427 17.28 3.21 -24.97
CA ASN A 427 17.40 2.24 -26.06
C ASN A 427 16.51 2.64 -27.24
N GLN A 428 17.14 3.11 -28.32
CA GLN A 428 16.45 3.59 -29.52
C GLN A 428 15.46 2.57 -30.12
N SER A 429 15.65 1.25 -29.94
CA SER A 429 14.76 0.23 -30.46
C SER A 429 13.36 0.22 -29.82
N TYR A 430 13.15 1.00 -28.77
CA TYR A 430 11.87 1.10 -28.08
C TYR A 430 10.95 2.16 -28.69
N ILE A 431 11.51 3.11 -29.48
CA ILE A 431 10.74 4.22 -30.03
C ILE A 431 9.61 3.77 -30.98
N ASP A 432 9.77 2.62 -31.63
CA ASP A 432 8.76 2.02 -32.52
C ASP A 432 7.80 1.07 -31.79
N LYS A 433 8.11 0.70 -30.55
CA LYS A 433 7.40 -0.37 -29.83
C LYS A 433 6.49 0.15 -28.71
N TYR A 434 6.85 1.28 -28.14
CA TYR A 434 6.16 1.83 -26.96
C TYR A 434 5.80 3.30 -27.20
N ASP A 435 4.63 3.68 -26.75
CA ASP A 435 4.27 5.09 -26.63
C ASP A 435 4.92 5.68 -25.39
N MET A 436 5.95 6.47 -25.55
CA MET A 436 6.70 7.09 -24.47
C MET A 436 6.64 8.62 -24.49
N VAL A 437 6.02 9.21 -25.50
CA VAL A 437 5.94 10.66 -25.65
C VAL A 437 4.58 11.23 -25.24
N SER A 438 3.51 10.44 -25.28
CA SER A 438 2.17 10.88 -24.90
C SER A 438 2.07 11.32 -23.42
N ASP A 439 2.98 10.81 -22.58
CA ASP A 439 3.05 11.20 -21.16
C ASP A 439 3.76 12.54 -20.92
N ILE A 440 4.37 13.16 -21.93
CA ILE A 440 5.14 14.40 -21.76
C ILE A 440 4.18 15.59 -21.65
N LYS A 441 4.33 16.37 -20.58
CA LYS A 441 3.59 17.63 -20.39
C LYS A 441 3.99 18.68 -21.46
N PRO A 442 3.11 19.63 -21.80
CA PRO A 442 3.50 20.79 -22.58
C PRO A 442 4.71 21.50 -21.98
N GLY A 443 5.76 21.73 -22.81
CA GLY A 443 7.05 22.28 -22.37
C GLY A 443 8.01 21.28 -21.72
N GLY A 444 7.62 20.02 -21.59
CA GLY A 444 8.48 18.93 -21.10
C GLY A 444 9.59 18.56 -22.07
N THR A 445 10.54 17.77 -21.59
CA THR A 445 11.75 17.39 -22.35
C THR A 445 11.72 15.90 -22.70
N PHE A 446 12.02 15.57 -23.96
CA PHE A 446 12.28 14.22 -24.42
C PHE A 446 13.76 14.02 -24.76
N LEU A 447 14.42 13.04 -24.12
CA LEU A 447 15.80 12.63 -24.41
C LEU A 447 15.81 11.26 -25.05
N LEU A 448 16.37 11.15 -26.24
CA LEU A 448 16.59 9.87 -26.93
C LEU A 448 18.10 9.59 -27.06
N ASN A 449 18.56 8.51 -26.43
CA ASN A 449 19.90 8.00 -26.66
C ASN A 449 19.88 7.15 -27.95
N THR A 450 20.53 7.67 -29.00
CA THR A 450 20.50 7.08 -30.34
C THR A 450 21.83 7.26 -31.06
N ILE A 451 22.10 6.35 -31.99
CA ILE A 451 23.21 6.46 -32.94
C ILE A 451 22.85 7.29 -34.19
N TRP A 452 21.58 7.67 -34.36
CA TRP A 452 21.14 8.43 -35.52
C TRP A 452 21.59 9.89 -35.45
N ASP A 453 22.08 10.39 -36.58
CA ASP A 453 22.23 11.83 -36.80
C ASP A 453 20.85 12.48 -37.08
N MET A 454 20.88 13.76 -37.44
CA MET A 454 19.63 14.50 -37.69
C MET A 454 18.82 13.96 -38.86
N ASP A 455 19.49 13.55 -39.96
CA ASP A 455 18.81 12.97 -41.10
C ASP A 455 18.26 11.57 -40.74
N GLY A 456 19.01 10.82 -39.96
CA GLY A 456 18.56 9.55 -39.38
C GLY A 456 17.37 9.69 -38.46
N LEU A 457 17.37 10.68 -37.57
CA LEU A 457 16.22 10.99 -36.71
C LEU A 457 14.97 11.32 -37.55
N GLU A 458 15.12 12.19 -38.56
CA GLU A 458 14.01 12.56 -39.43
C GLU A 458 13.45 11.35 -40.16
N LYS A 459 14.31 10.40 -40.57
CA LYS A 459 13.92 9.18 -41.26
C LYS A 459 13.29 8.11 -40.36
N HIS A 460 13.81 7.92 -39.14
CA HIS A 460 13.48 6.78 -38.29
C HIS A 460 12.47 7.08 -37.19
N LEU A 461 12.30 8.36 -36.75
CA LEU A 461 11.27 8.67 -35.75
C LEU A 461 9.87 8.40 -36.32
N PRO A 462 9.00 7.68 -35.58
CA PRO A 462 7.61 7.49 -35.96
C PRO A 462 6.88 8.82 -36.17
N GLY A 463 6.01 8.90 -37.16
CA GLY A 463 5.26 10.11 -37.47
C GLY A 463 4.39 10.61 -36.31
N GLN A 464 3.92 9.70 -35.47
CA GLN A 464 3.19 10.05 -34.25
C GLN A 464 4.10 10.77 -33.24
N VAL A 465 5.32 10.27 -33.02
CA VAL A 465 6.30 10.89 -32.12
C VAL A 465 6.67 12.30 -32.62
N LYS A 466 6.96 12.43 -33.93
CA LYS A 466 7.24 13.74 -34.53
C LYS A 466 6.11 14.73 -34.32
N ARG A 467 4.86 14.32 -34.62
CA ARG A 467 3.69 15.20 -34.44
C ARG A 467 3.49 15.60 -33.02
N TYR A 468 3.62 14.67 -32.07
CA TYR A 468 3.44 14.95 -30.64
C TYR A 468 4.47 15.95 -30.13
N LEU A 469 5.75 15.72 -30.43
CA LEU A 469 6.82 16.63 -30.04
C LEU A 469 6.67 18.01 -30.69
N CYS A 470 6.20 18.10 -31.95
CA CYS A 470 5.91 19.36 -32.61
C CYS A 470 4.72 20.12 -31.99
N LEU A 471 3.68 19.41 -31.55
CA LEU A 471 2.51 20.01 -30.91
C LEU A 471 2.80 20.57 -29.52
N LEU A 472 3.73 19.95 -28.79
CA LEU A 472 4.18 20.42 -27.50
C LEU A 472 5.11 21.65 -27.60
N TYR A 473 5.64 21.93 -28.77
CA TYR A 473 6.57 23.01 -29.05
C TYR A 473 5.81 24.28 -29.42
N THR A 474 5.48 25.11 -28.45
CA THR A 474 4.57 26.27 -28.63
C THR A 474 5.18 27.50 -29.30
N SER A 475 6.45 27.55 -29.62
CA SER A 475 7.09 28.53 -30.51
C SER A 475 8.60 28.30 -30.60
N PRO A 476 9.12 27.58 -31.57
CA PRO A 476 10.58 27.47 -31.70
C PRO A 476 11.14 28.80 -32.22
N SER A 477 11.93 29.47 -31.40
CA SER A 477 12.81 30.49 -31.94
C SER A 477 13.81 29.83 -32.91
N PRO A 478 14.35 30.53 -33.89
CA PRO A 478 15.42 29.98 -34.73
C PRO A 478 16.64 29.48 -33.98
N ARG A 479 16.88 29.99 -32.74
CA ARG A 479 17.92 29.54 -31.84
C ARG A 479 17.54 28.21 -31.15
N ASP A 480 16.29 27.96 -30.87
CA ASP A 480 15.82 26.73 -30.24
C ASP A 480 15.86 25.58 -31.24
N ARG A 481 15.62 25.82 -32.52
CA ARG A 481 15.85 24.83 -33.60
C ARG A 481 17.32 24.43 -33.73
N GLN A 482 18.26 25.30 -33.35
CA GLN A 482 19.69 24.96 -33.32
C GLN A 482 20.11 24.21 -32.05
N LYS A 483 19.38 24.35 -30.94
CA LYS A 483 19.64 23.63 -29.66
C LYS A 483 18.95 22.28 -29.59
N SER A 484 17.88 22.07 -30.35
CA SER A 484 17.22 20.77 -30.54
C SER A 484 17.84 19.94 -31.67
N ARG A 485 18.96 20.42 -32.22
CA ARG A 485 19.79 19.72 -33.20
C ARG A 485 21.02 19.11 -32.56
#